data_c461c857166464b90729506da7bfa6b4
#
_entry.id   c461c857166464b90729506da7bfa6b4
#
_cell.length_a   1.000
_cell.length_b   1.000
_cell.length_c   1.000
_cell.angle_alpha   90.00
_cell.angle_beta   90.00
_cell.angle_gamma   90.00
#
_symmetry.space_group_name_H-M   'P 1'
#
loop_
_entity.id
_entity.type
_entity.pdbx_description
1 polymer ?
#
loop_
_entity_poly.entity_id
_entity_poly.type
_entity_poly.pdbx_seq_one_letter_code
_entity_poly.pdbx_strand_id
1 'polypeptide(L)'
;MKKRIVALTVTGILGTAALASPVMAEEAPELKGEVYVFIAASLSNAMEEVQKNFNEIYPDVEILYNADSSGTLQTQIEEGARCDIFFPAAQKQMDALVEQGLAIEDSVTDLLENKVVLIKPAGGETAVTGFENITEAANLALAGEDVPVGQYAREIFTNMGILGQVEAMEINEGRNVTEVLAAVSEGSNEVGVVYATDAASVADKVEVIAEAPADSLKTPVLYPAGLISDAEASAEEEMAAETFFAYLQEEETLHIFEEYGFAPYIRETAENGETPEAEAAK
;
A
#
# COMPACT_ATOMS: atom_id res chain seq x y z
N MET A 1 -73.15 52.83 39.61
CA MET A 1 -72.60 51.76 38.78
C MET A 1 -71.04 51.75 38.97
N LYS A 2 -70.56 50.74 39.67
CA LYS A 2 -69.21 50.75 40.22
C LYS A 2 -68.24 50.12 39.23
N LYS A 3 -67.22 50.87 38.78
CA LYS A 3 -66.10 50.41 37.96
C LYS A 3 -65.07 49.73 38.89
N ARG A 4 -64.80 48.46 38.66
CA ARG A 4 -63.69 47.72 39.32
C ARG A 4 -62.44 47.81 38.39
N ILE A 5 -61.40 48.36 38.93
CA ILE A 5 -60.04 48.38 38.31
C ILE A 5 -59.36 47.10 38.70
N VAL A 6 -58.96 46.30 37.73
CA VAL A 6 -58.10 45.09 37.93
C VAL A 6 -56.68 45.51 37.58
N ALA A 7 -55.82 45.47 38.58
CA ALA A 7 -54.36 45.67 38.36
C ALA A 7 -53.73 44.39 37.81
N LEU A 8 -53.10 44.51 36.64
CA LEU A 8 -52.36 43.43 36.00
C LEU A 8 -50.90 43.57 36.40
N THR A 9 -50.41 42.63 37.18
CA THR A 9 -48.98 42.50 37.54
C THR A 9 -48.23 41.87 36.34
N VAL A 10 -47.31 42.61 35.74
CA VAL A 10 -46.41 42.12 34.68
C VAL A 10 -45.20 41.50 35.36
N THR A 11 -45.12 40.17 35.31
CA THR A 11 -43.96 39.42 35.72
C THR A 11 -42.91 39.40 34.59
N GLY A 12 -41.79 40.08 34.78
CA GLY A 12 -40.71 40.11 33.83
C GLY A 12 -40.02 38.75 33.71
N ILE A 13 -40.02 38.19 32.52
CA ILE A 13 -39.21 37.04 32.16
C ILE A 13 -37.85 37.60 31.70
N LEU A 14 -36.81 37.38 32.50
CA LEU A 14 -35.43 37.57 32.04
C LEU A 14 -35.10 36.46 31.02
N GLY A 15 -35.11 36.83 29.76
CA GLY A 15 -34.56 36.03 28.69
C GLY A 15 -33.02 35.97 28.79
N THR A 16 -32.47 34.85 29.17
CA THR A 16 -31.05 34.59 28.98
C THR A 16 -30.79 34.45 27.49
N ALA A 17 -30.21 35.46 26.88
CA ALA A 17 -29.64 35.36 25.55
C ALA A 17 -28.39 34.46 25.65
N ALA A 18 -28.54 33.20 25.18
CA ALA A 18 -27.41 32.36 24.89
C ALA A 18 -26.58 33.01 23.77
N LEU A 19 -25.44 33.54 24.11
CA LEU A 19 -24.42 33.94 23.14
C LEU A 19 -23.94 32.62 22.49
N ALA A 20 -24.46 32.29 21.31
CA ALA A 20 -23.86 31.33 20.44
C ALA A 20 -22.51 31.93 20.00
N SER A 21 -21.42 31.44 20.59
CA SER A 21 -20.10 31.69 20.05
C SER A 21 -20.07 31.12 18.62
N PRO A 22 -19.62 31.88 17.64
CA PRO A 22 -19.37 31.28 16.33
C PRO A 22 -18.32 30.19 16.56
N VAL A 23 -18.64 28.94 16.20
CA VAL A 23 -17.63 27.92 15.96
C VAL A 23 -16.83 28.47 14.79
N MET A 24 -15.65 28.99 15.08
CA MET A 24 -14.66 29.28 14.07
C MET A 24 -14.38 27.92 13.44
N ALA A 25 -14.74 27.77 12.19
CA ALA A 25 -14.17 26.68 11.37
C ALA A 25 -12.66 26.91 11.45
N GLU A 26 -11.96 25.99 12.05
CA GLU A 26 -10.50 25.94 12.01
C GLU A 26 -10.17 25.83 10.52
N GLU A 27 -9.65 26.92 9.94
CA GLU A 27 -9.14 26.86 8.57
C GLU A 27 -8.07 25.78 8.58
N ALA A 28 -8.20 24.77 7.72
CA ALA A 28 -7.15 23.81 7.51
C ALA A 28 -5.82 24.56 7.29
N PRO A 29 -4.70 24.13 7.89
CA PRO A 29 -3.44 24.82 7.71
C PRO A 29 -3.15 24.95 6.20
N GLU A 30 -2.66 26.11 5.77
CA GLU A 30 -2.16 26.32 4.40
C GLU A 30 -0.92 25.42 4.22
N LEU A 31 -1.17 24.14 3.95
CA LEU A 31 -0.13 23.17 3.64
C LEU A 31 0.18 23.28 2.15
N LYS A 32 1.45 23.39 1.81
CA LYS A 32 1.93 23.49 0.43
C LYS A 32 3.32 22.89 0.30
N GLY A 33 3.71 22.56 -0.89
CA GLY A 33 5.03 22.01 -1.21
C GLY A 33 4.93 20.82 -2.15
N GLU A 34 6.08 20.35 -2.58
CA GLU A 34 6.21 19.14 -3.39
C GLU A 34 6.55 17.96 -2.49
N VAL A 35 5.88 16.83 -2.69
CA VAL A 35 6.15 15.57 -1.99
C VAL A 35 6.50 14.51 -3.02
N TYR A 36 7.72 14.00 -2.97
CA TYR A 36 8.23 12.95 -3.85
C TYR A 36 7.99 11.58 -3.24
N VAL A 37 7.10 10.82 -3.86
CA VAL A 37 6.66 9.52 -3.33
C VAL A 37 7.07 8.41 -4.28
N PHE A 38 7.97 7.56 -3.84
CA PHE A 38 8.42 6.39 -4.60
C PHE A 38 7.57 5.18 -4.21
N ILE A 39 6.80 4.68 -5.17
CA ILE A 39 5.81 3.62 -4.95
C ILE A 39 6.09 2.39 -5.81
N ALA A 40 5.88 1.20 -5.26
CA ALA A 40 5.84 -0.01 -6.06
C ALA A 40 4.78 0.13 -7.18
N ALA A 41 5.11 -0.35 -8.40
CA ALA A 41 4.26 -0.21 -9.58
C ALA A 41 2.82 -0.73 -9.38
N SER A 42 2.64 -1.76 -8.54
CA SER A 42 1.34 -2.32 -8.18
C SER A 42 0.42 -1.37 -7.40
N LEU A 43 0.98 -0.31 -6.77
CA LEU A 43 0.22 0.69 -6.01
C LEU A 43 -0.36 1.80 -6.89
N SER A 44 0.10 1.94 -8.14
CA SER A 44 -0.16 3.12 -8.97
C SER A 44 -1.63 3.54 -9.02
N ASN A 45 -2.54 2.59 -9.30
CA ASN A 45 -3.97 2.89 -9.44
C ASN A 45 -4.60 3.36 -8.13
N ALA A 46 -4.28 2.72 -7.01
CA ALA A 46 -4.80 3.10 -5.70
C ALA A 46 -4.26 4.47 -5.27
N MET A 47 -2.95 4.71 -5.48
CA MET A 47 -2.30 5.96 -5.11
C MET A 47 -2.79 7.16 -5.92
N GLU A 48 -3.23 6.98 -7.17
CA GLU A 48 -3.90 8.05 -7.93
C GLU A 48 -5.21 8.49 -7.27
N GLU A 49 -6.02 7.56 -6.76
CA GLU A 49 -7.26 7.89 -6.04
C GLU A 49 -6.94 8.53 -4.68
N VAL A 50 -5.94 8.00 -3.95
CA VAL A 50 -5.47 8.58 -2.68
C VAL A 50 -5.02 10.02 -2.87
N GLN A 51 -4.20 10.30 -3.89
CA GLN A 51 -3.76 11.67 -4.21
C GLN A 51 -4.93 12.59 -4.50
N LYS A 52 -5.87 12.14 -5.31
CA LYS A 52 -7.05 12.94 -5.65
C LYS A 52 -7.83 13.35 -4.41
N ASN A 53 -8.07 12.42 -3.48
CA ASN A 53 -8.81 12.69 -2.25
C ASN A 53 -7.99 13.57 -1.30
N PHE A 54 -6.68 13.36 -1.19
CA PHE A 54 -5.79 14.23 -0.43
C PHE A 54 -5.79 15.66 -0.95
N ASN A 55 -5.75 15.87 -2.27
CA ASN A 55 -5.74 17.19 -2.88
C ASN A 55 -7.10 17.92 -2.79
N GLU A 56 -8.20 17.24 -2.46
CA GLU A 56 -9.46 17.91 -2.08
C GLU A 56 -9.33 18.63 -0.72
N ILE A 57 -8.46 18.14 0.17
CA ILE A 57 -8.19 18.71 1.49
C ILE A 57 -7.03 19.71 1.43
N TYR A 58 -5.96 19.36 0.71
CA TYR A 58 -4.71 20.13 0.60
C TYR A 58 -4.37 20.44 -0.87
N PRO A 59 -5.08 21.39 -1.50
CA PRO A 59 -4.98 21.64 -2.94
C PRO A 59 -3.64 22.25 -3.37
N ASP A 60 -2.87 22.83 -2.44
CA ASP A 60 -1.58 23.46 -2.71
C ASP A 60 -0.38 22.55 -2.48
N VAL A 61 -0.61 21.25 -2.18
CA VAL A 61 0.42 20.23 -2.10
C VAL A 61 0.47 19.47 -3.42
N GLU A 62 1.66 19.43 -4.04
CA GLU A 62 1.91 18.66 -5.25
C GLU A 62 2.54 17.31 -4.91
N ILE A 63 1.83 16.19 -5.15
CA ILE A 63 2.35 14.85 -4.97
C ILE A 63 2.95 14.36 -6.28
N LEU A 64 4.23 13.99 -6.27
CA LEU A 64 5.01 13.56 -7.43
C LEU A 64 5.40 12.09 -7.27
N TYR A 65 4.73 11.22 -8.02
CA TYR A 65 5.01 9.79 -7.98
C TYR A 65 6.16 9.38 -8.88
N ASN A 66 7.00 8.48 -8.35
CA ASN A 66 7.90 7.65 -9.13
C ASN A 66 7.49 6.19 -8.90
N ALA A 67 6.90 5.57 -9.93
CA ALA A 67 6.34 4.23 -9.85
C ALA A 67 7.18 3.26 -10.69
N ASP A 68 7.84 2.31 -10.02
CA ASP A 68 8.63 1.26 -10.69
C ASP A 68 8.77 0.03 -9.77
N SER A 69 9.69 -0.89 -10.10
CA SER A 69 10.04 -1.98 -9.19
C SER A 69 10.66 -1.42 -7.91
N SER A 70 10.36 -2.04 -6.78
CA SER A 70 10.88 -1.57 -5.49
C SER A 70 12.41 -1.63 -5.42
N GLY A 71 13.05 -2.58 -6.12
CA GLY A 71 14.50 -2.66 -6.21
C GLY A 71 15.11 -1.52 -7.02
N THR A 72 14.49 -1.14 -8.15
CA THR A 72 14.90 0.04 -8.94
C THR A 72 14.78 1.31 -8.11
N LEU A 73 13.66 1.49 -7.40
CA LEU A 73 13.41 2.66 -6.57
C LEU A 73 14.39 2.75 -5.40
N GLN A 74 14.66 1.62 -4.72
CA GLN A 74 15.69 1.53 -3.69
C GLN A 74 17.04 2.01 -4.22
N THR A 75 17.50 1.50 -5.38
CA THR A 75 18.75 1.91 -6.00
C THR A 75 18.79 3.41 -6.30
N GLN A 76 17.69 3.98 -6.79
CA GLN A 76 17.61 5.43 -7.05
C GLN A 76 17.75 6.25 -5.76
N ILE A 77 17.14 5.81 -4.65
CA ILE A 77 17.28 6.47 -3.35
C ILE A 77 18.73 6.37 -2.86
N GLU A 78 19.35 5.19 -2.97
CA GLU A 78 20.75 4.96 -2.62
C GLU A 78 21.73 5.81 -3.46
N GLU A 79 21.38 6.11 -4.70
CA GLU A 79 22.12 7.00 -5.60
C GLU A 79 21.84 8.50 -5.35
N GLY A 80 20.98 8.83 -4.39
CA GLY A 80 20.67 10.20 -3.97
C GLY A 80 19.53 10.86 -4.75
N ALA A 81 18.61 10.08 -5.34
CA ALA A 81 17.40 10.64 -5.88
C ALA A 81 16.52 11.21 -4.74
N ARG A 82 15.94 12.39 -4.94
CA ARG A 82 15.01 12.98 -3.99
C ARG A 82 13.77 12.08 -3.83
N CYS A 83 13.52 11.71 -2.59
CA CYS A 83 12.37 10.90 -2.19
C CYS A 83 12.00 11.28 -0.76
N ASP A 84 10.74 11.59 -0.50
CA ASP A 84 10.24 11.92 0.83
C ASP A 84 9.55 10.71 1.47
N ILE A 85 8.85 9.89 0.66
CA ILE A 85 8.14 8.69 1.11
C ILE A 85 8.49 7.52 0.19
N PHE A 86 8.88 6.38 0.77
CA PHE A 86 9.08 5.13 0.05
C PHE A 86 8.03 4.10 0.46
N PHE A 87 7.35 3.52 -0.53
CA PHE A 87 6.29 2.54 -0.34
C PHE A 87 6.53 1.32 -1.24
N PRO A 88 7.47 0.43 -0.87
CA PRO A 88 7.82 -0.77 -1.63
C PRO A 88 6.81 -1.91 -1.43
N ALA A 89 6.87 -2.90 -2.32
CA ALA A 89 6.07 -4.12 -2.25
C ALA A 89 6.74 -5.26 -1.44
N ALA A 90 7.78 -4.96 -0.67
CA ALA A 90 8.41 -5.90 0.23
C ALA A 90 9.22 -5.18 1.33
N GLN A 91 9.29 -5.79 2.50
CA GLN A 91 10.08 -5.30 3.63
C GLN A 91 11.58 -5.21 3.32
N LYS A 92 12.11 -6.17 2.56
CA LYS A 92 13.55 -6.24 2.21
C LYS A 92 14.12 -4.94 1.70
N GLN A 93 13.41 -4.23 0.83
CA GLN A 93 13.88 -2.97 0.25
C GLN A 93 13.81 -1.81 1.25
N MET A 94 12.81 -1.80 2.11
CA MET A 94 12.71 -0.83 3.20
C MET A 94 13.81 -1.06 4.26
N ASP A 95 13.99 -2.31 4.68
CA ASP A 95 15.01 -2.69 5.67
C ASP A 95 16.42 -2.28 5.20
N ALA A 96 16.71 -2.47 3.90
CA ALA A 96 18.00 -2.07 3.33
C ALA A 96 18.24 -0.55 3.44
N LEU A 97 17.22 0.29 3.26
CA LEU A 97 17.33 1.74 3.44
C LEU A 97 17.45 2.14 4.91
N VAL A 98 16.74 1.44 5.81
CA VAL A 98 16.88 1.62 7.27
C VAL A 98 18.30 1.29 7.73
N GLU A 99 18.85 0.15 7.32
CA GLU A 99 20.21 -0.26 7.64
C GLU A 99 21.27 0.75 7.18
N GLN A 100 21.00 1.45 6.10
CA GLN A 100 21.87 2.51 5.56
C GLN A 100 21.62 3.89 6.21
N GLY A 101 20.60 4.02 7.04
CA GLY A 101 20.19 5.29 7.65
C GLY A 101 19.55 6.28 6.66
N LEU A 102 19.06 5.79 5.51
CA LEU A 102 18.36 6.58 4.51
C LEU A 102 16.86 6.68 4.81
N ALA A 103 16.26 5.62 5.35
CA ALA A 103 14.89 5.66 5.85
C ALA A 103 14.85 5.94 7.36
N ILE A 104 13.84 6.69 7.81
CA ILE A 104 13.61 7.02 9.22
C ILE A 104 12.96 5.80 9.89
N GLU A 105 13.74 5.02 10.65
CA GLU A 105 13.32 3.74 11.24
C GLU A 105 11.99 3.84 12.01
N ASP A 106 11.83 4.88 12.85
CA ASP A 106 10.64 5.08 13.66
C ASP A 106 9.37 5.40 12.84
N SER A 107 9.52 5.76 11.56
CA SER A 107 8.39 6.01 10.66
C SER A 107 7.90 4.76 9.94
N VAL A 108 8.73 3.71 9.85
CA VAL A 108 8.41 2.53 9.04
C VAL A 108 7.23 1.76 9.65
N THR A 109 6.20 1.58 8.83
CA THR A 109 5.02 0.80 9.21
C THR A 109 4.63 -0.16 8.09
N ASP A 110 4.31 -1.41 8.45
CA ASP A 110 3.67 -2.34 7.53
C ASP A 110 2.22 -1.88 7.34
N LEU A 111 1.87 -1.45 6.15
CA LEU A 111 0.59 -0.81 5.91
C LEU A 111 -0.41 -1.72 5.21
N LEU A 112 0.03 -2.46 4.20
CA LEU A 112 -0.83 -3.29 3.38
C LEU A 112 -0.28 -4.71 3.21
N GLU A 113 -1.19 -5.65 2.94
CA GLU A 113 -0.91 -7.02 2.54
C GLU A 113 -1.47 -7.30 1.15
N ASN A 114 -0.79 -8.17 0.40
CA ASN A 114 -1.22 -8.62 -0.92
C ASN A 114 -1.00 -10.15 -1.06
N LYS A 115 -1.38 -10.70 -2.21
CA LYS A 115 -1.23 -12.12 -2.53
C LYS A 115 -0.54 -12.28 -3.87
N VAL A 116 0.28 -13.31 -3.99
CA VAL A 116 0.88 -13.73 -5.27
C VAL A 116 -0.06 -14.68 -5.97
N VAL A 117 -0.33 -14.40 -7.24
CA VAL A 117 -1.21 -15.21 -8.08
C VAL A 117 -0.56 -15.59 -9.41
N LEU A 118 -0.96 -16.73 -9.92
CA LEU A 118 -0.64 -17.21 -11.26
C LEU A 118 -1.80 -16.85 -12.19
N ILE A 119 -1.50 -16.18 -13.29
CA ILE A 119 -2.50 -15.71 -14.25
C ILE A 119 -2.26 -16.26 -15.66
N LYS A 120 -3.30 -16.24 -16.48
CA LYS A 120 -3.29 -16.48 -17.94
C LYS A 120 -4.10 -15.40 -18.66
N PRO A 121 -3.96 -15.25 -19.99
CA PRO A 121 -4.86 -14.41 -20.78
C PRO A 121 -6.31 -14.86 -20.62
N ALA A 122 -7.26 -13.91 -20.59
CA ALA A 122 -8.69 -14.23 -20.53
C ALA A 122 -9.11 -15.07 -21.75
N GLY A 123 -9.76 -16.20 -21.48
CA GLY A 123 -10.15 -17.16 -22.54
C GLY A 123 -8.98 -17.93 -23.16
N GLY A 124 -7.74 -17.73 -22.70
CA GLY A 124 -6.57 -18.51 -23.13
C GLY A 124 -6.63 -19.96 -22.66
N GLU A 125 -6.13 -20.88 -23.46
CA GLU A 125 -6.00 -22.29 -23.08
C GLU A 125 -4.61 -22.53 -22.48
N THR A 126 -4.54 -23.30 -21.39
CA THR A 126 -3.31 -23.75 -20.76
C THR A 126 -3.55 -25.10 -20.08
N ALA A 127 -2.53 -25.92 -19.99
CA ALA A 127 -2.54 -27.14 -19.18
C ALA A 127 -2.23 -26.86 -17.70
N VAL A 128 -1.76 -25.64 -17.37
CA VAL A 128 -1.39 -25.22 -16.02
C VAL A 128 -2.65 -25.02 -15.18
N THR A 129 -2.68 -25.63 -14.02
CA THR A 129 -3.79 -25.58 -13.05
C THR A 129 -3.38 -24.97 -11.71
N GLY A 130 -2.08 -24.76 -11.49
CA GLY A 130 -1.53 -24.18 -10.28
C GLY A 130 -0.01 -24.03 -10.36
N PHE A 131 0.58 -23.55 -9.28
CA PHE A 131 2.03 -23.36 -9.18
C PHE A 131 2.79 -24.71 -9.30
N GLU A 132 2.17 -25.82 -8.86
CA GLU A 132 2.77 -27.15 -8.86
C GLU A 132 3.06 -27.69 -10.26
N ASN A 133 2.31 -27.27 -11.27
CA ASN A 133 2.52 -27.72 -12.64
C ASN A 133 2.78 -26.58 -13.64
N ILE A 134 3.31 -25.43 -13.14
CA ILE A 134 3.63 -24.24 -13.94
C ILE A 134 4.56 -24.57 -15.12
N THR A 135 5.41 -25.57 -14.96
CA THR A 135 6.37 -26.03 -15.99
C THR A 135 5.72 -26.70 -17.20
N GLU A 136 4.41 -26.93 -17.19
CA GLU A 136 3.65 -27.39 -18.34
C GLU A 136 3.31 -26.24 -19.32
N ALA A 137 3.48 -24.98 -18.90
CA ALA A 137 3.31 -23.84 -19.80
C ALA A 137 4.43 -23.76 -20.84
N ALA A 138 4.08 -23.29 -22.04
CA ALA A 138 5.06 -23.07 -23.11
C ALA A 138 6.07 -21.98 -22.75
N ASN A 139 5.62 -20.90 -22.08
CA ASN A 139 6.46 -19.81 -21.60
C ASN A 139 5.84 -19.13 -20.39
N LEU A 140 6.68 -18.42 -19.64
CA LEU A 140 6.34 -17.77 -18.38
C LEU A 140 6.75 -16.29 -18.42
N ALA A 141 5.84 -15.38 -18.09
CA ALA A 141 6.19 -14.01 -17.71
C ALA A 141 6.50 -13.97 -16.21
N LEU A 142 7.72 -13.55 -15.87
CA LEU A 142 8.20 -13.50 -14.50
C LEU A 142 9.02 -12.23 -14.28
N ALA A 143 8.83 -11.55 -13.16
CA ALA A 143 9.62 -10.38 -12.85
C ALA A 143 11.06 -10.75 -12.44
N GLY A 144 11.99 -9.82 -12.62
CA GLY A 144 13.40 -9.97 -12.27
C GLY A 144 13.64 -10.25 -10.78
N GLU A 145 14.88 -10.61 -10.45
CA GLU A 145 15.28 -10.96 -9.06
C GLU A 145 15.35 -9.75 -8.13
N ASP A 146 15.43 -8.55 -8.66
CA ASP A 146 15.38 -7.28 -7.94
C ASP A 146 13.96 -6.75 -7.71
N VAL A 147 12.97 -7.39 -8.35
CA VAL A 147 11.55 -7.03 -8.25
C VAL A 147 10.87 -7.86 -7.16
N PRO A 148 10.15 -7.26 -6.20
CA PRO A 148 9.53 -8.01 -5.09
C PRO A 148 8.69 -9.21 -5.52
N VAL A 149 7.76 -9.07 -6.48
CA VAL A 149 6.96 -10.22 -6.95
C VAL A 149 7.81 -11.32 -7.56
N GLY A 150 8.92 -10.98 -8.20
CA GLY A 150 9.89 -11.94 -8.72
C GLY A 150 10.66 -12.66 -7.59
N GLN A 151 10.94 -11.96 -6.49
CA GLN A 151 11.54 -12.55 -5.28
C GLN A 151 10.57 -13.52 -4.61
N TYR A 152 9.31 -13.10 -4.39
CA TYR A 152 8.27 -13.97 -3.84
C TYR A 152 8.02 -15.21 -4.72
N ALA A 153 7.93 -15.03 -6.03
CA ALA A 153 7.75 -16.15 -6.95
C ALA A 153 8.89 -17.17 -6.84
N ARG A 154 10.14 -16.71 -6.79
CA ARG A 154 11.30 -17.60 -6.63
C ARG A 154 11.35 -18.27 -5.26
N GLU A 155 10.92 -17.57 -4.20
CA GLU A 155 10.75 -18.17 -2.87
C GLU A 155 9.70 -19.28 -2.90
N ILE A 156 8.53 -19.03 -3.51
CA ILE A 156 7.47 -20.02 -3.71
C ILE A 156 8.02 -21.25 -4.44
N PHE A 157 8.67 -21.07 -5.58
CA PHE A 157 9.23 -22.17 -6.36
C PHE A 157 10.36 -22.92 -5.63
N THR A 158 11.15 -22.21 -4.80
CA THR A 158 12.18 -22.82 -3.96
C THR A 158 11.55 -23.71 -2.89
N ASN A 159 10.55 -23.19 -2.17
CA ASN A 159 9.88 -23.92 -1.10
C ASN A 159 9.07 -25.12 -1.64
N MET A 160 8.59 -25.03 -2.88
CA MET A 160 7.96 -26.14 -3.60
C MET A 160 8.97 -27.13 -4.23
N GLY A 161 10.27 -26.81 -4.25
CA GLY A 161 11.33 -27.65 -4.82
C GLY A 161 11.35 -27.72 -6.35
N ILE A 162 10.76 -26.73 -7.03
CA ILE A 162 10.65 -26.68 -8.51
C ILE A 162 11.44 -25.54 -9.17
N LEU A 163 12.12 -24.67 -8.40
CA LEU A 163 12.79 -23.48 -8.94
C LEU A 163 13.68 -23.80 -10.14
N GLY A 164 14.57 -24.81 -10.04
CA GLY A 164 15.47 -25.17 -11.16
C GLY A 164 14.75 -25.67 -12.41
N GLN A 165 13.50 -26.17 -12.28
CA GLN A 165 12.67 -26.56 -13.44
C GLN A 165 12.04 -25.31 -14.07
N VAL A 166 11.61 -24.37 -13.24
CA VAL A 166 11.06 -23.07 -13.70
C VAL A 166 12.13 -22.24 -14.40
N GLU A 167 13.34 -22.15 -13.84
CA GLU A 167 14.47 -21.43 -14.47
C GLU A 167 14.91 -22.03 -15.81
N ALA A 168 14.57 -23.28 -16.09
CA ALA A 168 14.83 -23.93 -17.37
C ALA A 168 13.74 -23.66 -18.42
N MET A 169 12.63 -23.00 -18.07
CA MET A 169 11.57 -22.62 -19.00
C MET A 169 11.99 -21.45 -19.88
N GLU A 170 11.22 -21.19 -20.93
CA GLU A 170 11.27 -19.93 -21.64
C GLU A 170 10.63 -18.81 -20.78
N ILE A 171 11.49 -17.98 -20.18
CA ILE A 171 11.05 -16.87 -19.32
C ILE A 171 11.18 -15.55 -20.08
N ASN A 172 10.07 -14.79 -20.10
CA ASN A 172 10.07 -13.38 -20.46
C ASN A 172 10.13 -12.56 -19.18
N GLU A 173 11.30 -11.95 -18.92
CA GLU A 173 11.56 -11.23 -17.68
C GLU A 173 11.03 -9.80 -17.76
N GLY A 174 10.15 -9.43 -16.82
CA GLY A 174 9.64 -8.07 -16.64
C GLY A 174 10.49 -7.28 -15.63
N ARG A 175 10.74 -6.01 -15.93
CA ARG A 175 11.47 -5.08 -15.04
C ARG A 175 10.64 -4.66 -13.82
N ASN A 176 9.33 -4.80 -13.89
CA ASN A 176 8.37 -4.60 -12.80
C ASN A 176 7.14 -5.47 -13.04
N VAL A 177 6.20 -5.48 -12.07
CA VAL A 177 5.00 -6.31 -12.16
C VAL A 177 4.06 -5.89 -13.30
N THR A 178 4.02 -4.61 -13.62
CA THR A 178 3.18 -4.08 -14.71
C THR A 178 3.60 -4.64 -16.07
N GLU A 179 4.91 -4.80 -16.32
CA GLU A 179 5.40 -5.44 -17.54
C GLU A 179 5.03 -6.92 -17.63
N VAL A 180 5.09 -7.64 -16.49
CA VAL A 180 4.63 -9.04 -16.43
C VAL A 180 3.13 -9.13 -16.74
N LEU A 181 2.32 -8.28 -16.11
CA LEU A 181 0.87 -8.21 -16.36
C LEU A 181 0.56 -7.91 -17.82
N ALA A 182 1.25 -6.94 -18.42
CA ALA A 182 1.09 -6.60 -19.83
C ALA A 182 1.44 -7.79 -20.75
N ALA A 183 2.55 -8.48 -20.49
CA ALA A 183 2.98 -9.63 -21.29
C ALA A 183 1.94 -10.75 -21.34
N VAL A 184 1.21 -10.99 -20.23
CA VAL A 184 0.12 -11.96 -20.16
C VAL A 184 -1.16 -11.39 -20.78
N SER A 185 -1.58 -10.18 -20.38
CA SER A 185 -2.85 -9.59 -20.81
C SER A 185 -2.89 -9.33 -22.32
N GLU A 186 -1.74 -9.13 -22.97
CA GLU A 186 -1.58 -8.97 -24.42
C GLU A 186 -1.37 -10.31 -25.15
N GLY A 187 -1.31 -11.44 -24.42
CA GLY A 187 -1.15 -12.78 -24.97
C GLY A 187 0.27 -13.10 -25.47
N SER A 188 1.27 -12.33 -25.05
CA SER A 188 2.69 -12.61 -25.35
C SER A 188 3.23 -13.81 -24.55
N ASN A 189 2.64 -14.08 -23.39
CA ASN A 189 2.97 -15.22 -22.52
C ASN A 189 1.72 -16.03 -22.19
N GLU A 190 1.90 -17.35 -22.06
CA GLU A 190 0.82 -18.29 -21.71
C GLU A 190 0.39 -18.11 -20.25
N VAL A 191 1.36 -17.95 -19.35
CA VAL A 191 1.12 -17.71 -17.92
C VAL A 191 2.08 -16.64 -17.39
N GLY A 192 1.75 -16.08 -16.22
CA GLY A 192 2.61 -15.14 -15.51
C GLY A 192 2.31 -15.08 -14.02
N VAL A 193 3.28 -14.61 -13.26
CA VAL A 193 3.16 -14.43 -11.80
C VAL A 193 3.10 -12.95 -11.48
N VAL A 194 1.99 -12.51 -10.85
CA VAL A 194 1.70 -11.13 -10.46
C VAL A 194 1.08 -11.08 -9.06
N TYR A 195 0.72 -9.90 -8.59
CA TYR A 195 -0.12 -9.78 -7.40
C TYR A 195 -1.61 -9.89 -7.74
N ALA A 196 -2.43 -10.24 -6.75
CA ALA A 196 -3.87 -10.34 -6.92
C ALA A 196 -4.49 -8.99 -7.33
N THR A 197 -3.99 -7.88 -6.79
CA THR A 197 -4.40 -6.52 -7.14
C THR A 197 -4.13 -6.18 -8.60
N ASP A 198 -2.98 -6.60 -9.16
CA ASP A 198 -2.66 -6.40 -10.57
C ASP A 198 -3.62 -7.16 -11.46
N ALA A 199 -3.90 -8.43 -11.14
CA ALA A 199 -4.85 -9.24 -11.87
C ALA A 199 -6.27 -8.62 -11.83
N ALA A 200 -6.69 -8.12 -10.67
CA ALA A 200 -8.00 -7.47 -10.50
C ALA A 200 -8.12 -6.19 -11.32
N SER A 201 -7.05 -5.43 -11.50
CA SER A 201 -7.04 -4.18 -12.28
C SER A 201 -7.37 -4.35 -13.76
N VAL A 202 -7.18 -5.56 -14.29
CA VAL A 202 -7.45 -5.93 -15.69
C VAL A 202 -8.22 -7.25 -15.80
N ALA A 203 -9.21 -7.46 -14.92
CA ALA A 203 -9.98 -8.70 -14.80
C ALA A 203 -10.73 -9.11 -16.10
N ASP A 204 -10.90 -8.19 -17.03
CA ASP A 204 -11.43 -8.47 -18.37
C ASP A 204 -10.39 -9.05 -19.35
N LYS A 205 -9.09 -8.95 -19.04
CA LYS A 205 -7.99 -9.37 -19.91
C LYS A 205 -7.20 -10.57 -19.39
N VAL A 206 -7.27 -10.86 -18.10
CA VAL A 206 -6.59 -12.00 -17.49
C VAL A 206 -7.53 -12.81 -16.60
N GLU A 207 -7.20 -14.09 -16.41
CA GLU A 207 -7.87 -14.98 -15.47
C GLU A 207 -6.84 -15.48 -14.47
N VAL A 208 -7.18 -15.45 -13.18
CA VAL A 208 -6.39 -16.08 -12.12
C VAL A 208 -6.56 -17.59 -12.19
N ILE A 209 -5.44 -18.31 -12.36
CA ILE A 209 -5.39 -19.76 -12.33
C ILE A 209 -5.39 -20.26 -10.88
N ALA A 210 -4.48 -19.70 -10.06
CA ALA A 210 -4.29 -20.09 -8.68
C ALA A 210 -3.64 -18.97 -7.87
N GLU A 211 -3.94 -18.95 -6.57
CA GLU A 211 -3.21 -18.21 -5.55
C GLU A 211 -2.01 -19.05 -5.08
N ALA A 212 -0.92 -18.40 -4.68
CA ALA A 212 0.24 -19.11 -4.13
C ALA A 212 -0.17 -19.99 -2.93
N PRO A 213 0.37 -21.21 -2.80
CA PRO A 213 0.04 -22.07 -1.66
C PRO A 213 0.34 -21.38 -0.32
N ALA A 214 -0.55 -21.53 0.66
CA ALA A 214 -0.48 -20.82 1.94
C ALA A 214 0.88 -20.95 2.67
N ASP A 215 1.51 -22.14 2.57
CA ASP A 215 2.79 -22.41 3.25
C ASP A 215 4.01 -22.19 2.33
N SER A 216 3.83 -21.58 1.16
CA SER A 216 4.89 -21.39 0.18
C SER A 216 5.73 -20.11 0.41
N LEU A 217 5.28 -19.20 1.27
CA LEU A 217 6.02 -18.02 1.72
C LEU A 217 6.22 -18.10 3.23
N LYS A 218 7.39 -17.64 3.71
CA LYS A 218 7.71 -17.59 5.15
C LYS A 218 7.00 -16.45 5.85
N THR A 219 6.79 -15.36 5.14
CA THR A 219 6.10 -14.16 5.62
C THR A 219 5.06 -13.75 4.59
N PRO A 220 3.95 -13.13 5.00
CA PRO A 220 3.00 -12.57 4.05
C PRO A 220 3.66 -11.50 3.16
N VAL A 221 3.02 -11.19 2.04
CA VAL A 221 3.47 -10.13 1.12
C VAL A 221 3.09 -8.80 1.73
N LEU A 222 4.02 -8.15 2.40
CA LEU A 222 3.81 -6.87 3.09
C LEU A 222 4.35 -5.70 2.27
N TYR A 223 3.60 -4.61 2.33
CA TYR A 223 3.93 -3.31 1.76
C TYR A 223 4.18 -2.35 2.92
N PRO A 224 5.43 -2.18 3.36
CA PRO A 224 5.77 -1.16 4.33
C PRO A 224 5.79 0.21 3.68
N ALA A 225 5.42 1.24 4.44
CA ALA A 225 5.62 2.63 4.06
C ALA A 225 6.53 3.30 5.09
N GLY A 226 7.36 4.25 4.64
CA GLY A 226 8.27 4.97 5.53
C GLY A 226 8.77 6.28 4.93
N LEU A 227 9.12 7.22 5.81
CA LEU A 227 9.74 8.49 5.44
C LEU A 227 11.22 8.28 5.12
N ILE A 228 11.69 8.94 4.09
CA ILE A 228 13.11 8.96 3.68
C ILE A 228 13.73 10.25 4.20
N SER A 229 14.95 10.15 4.70
CA SER A 229 15.68 11.30 5.23
C SER A 229 16.18 12.17 4.08
N ASP A 230 15.67 13.40 3.96
CA ASP A 230 16.13 14.41 3.03
C ASP A 230 16.67 15.61 3.80
N ALA A 231 18.01 15.80 3.79
CA ALA A 231 18.65 16.92 4.49
C ALA A 231 18.49 18.25 3.74
N GLU A 232 17.98 18.24 2.51
CA GLU A 232 17.79 19.42 1.67
C GLU A 232 16.33 19.90 1.65
N ALA A 233 15.39 19.11 2.20
CA ALA A 233 13.99 19.47 2.28
C ALA A 233 13.78 20.73 3.14
N SER A 234 12.89 21.61 2.69
CA SER A 234 12.44 22.74 3.51
C SER A 234 11.44 22.28 4.58
N ALA A 235 11.29 23.05 5.64
CA ALA A 235 10.30 22.73 6.68
C ALA A 235 8.85 22.65 6.17
N GLU A 236 8.51 23.34 5.07
CA GLU A 236 7.20 23.25 4.43
C GLU A 236 7.04 21.91 3.69
N GLU A 237 8.08 21.43 3.00
CA GLU A 237 8.09 20.14 2.32
C GLU A 237 8.10 18.99 3.30
N GLU A 238 8.91 19.05 4.38
CA GLU A 238 8.88 18.05 5.46
C GLU A 238 7.47 17.93 6.06
N MET A 239 6.82 19.06 6.37
CA MET A 239 5.46 19.05 6.92
C MET A 239 4.45 18.47 5.91
N ALA A 240 4.59 18.75 4.62
CA ALA A 240 3.72 18.19 3.58
C ALA A 240 3.91 16.68 3.46
N ALA A 241 5.16 16.19 3.47
CA ALA A 241 5.49 14.78 3.43
C ALA A 241 4.96 14.03 4.67
N GLU A 242 5.18 14.55 5.87
CA GLU A 242 4.65 13.98 7.11
C GLU A 242 3.12 13.93 7.13
N THR A 243 2.46 14.99 6.63
CA THR A 243 0.99 15.05 6.56
C THR A 243 0.45 14.03 5.55
N PHE A 244 1.07 13.92 4.37
CA PHE A 244 0.65 12.92 3.39
C PHE A 244 0.93 11.50 3.89
N PHE A 245 2.07 11.28 4.55
CA PHE A 245 2.39 10.00 5.16
C PHE A 245 1.42 9.60 6.27
N ALA A 246 0.97 10.55 7.10
CA ALA A 246 -0.08 10.30 8.09
C ALA A 246 -1.42 9.99 7.42
N TYR A 247 -1.77 10.70 6.34
CA TYR A 247 -2.99 10.46 5.56
C TYR A 247 -3.04 9.05 4.95
N LEU A 248 -1.89 8.50 4.52
CA LEU A 248 -1.83 7.11 4.02
C LEU A 248 -2.29 6.08 5.06
N GLN A 249 -2.24 6.41 6.35
CA GLN A 249 -2.54 5.52 7.47
C GLN A 249 -3.96 5.72 8.03
N GLU A 250 -4.72 6.69 7.52
CA GLU A 250 -6.10 6.94 7.95
C GLU A 250 -7.03 5.83 7.48
N GLU A 251 -8.06 5.53 8.27
CA GLU A 251 -9.05 4.48 7.99
C GLU A 251 -9.72 4.68 6.62
N GLU A 252 -10.03 5.94 6.27
CA GLU A 252 -10.64 6.28 4.98
C GLU A 252 -9.69 6.00 3.81
N THR A 253 -8.39 6.24 3.97
CA THR A 253 -7.37 5.94 2.95
C THR A 253 -7.12 4.44 2.85
N LEU A 254 -7.08 3.72 3.97
CA LEU A 254 -6.96 2.27 3.98
C LEU A 254 -8.14 1.61 3.25
N HIS A 255 -9.34 2.17 3.37
CA HIS A 255 -10.51 1.70 2.63
C HIS A 255 -10.37 1.88 1.11
N ILE A 256 -9.70 2.94 0.64
CA ILE A 256 -9.37 3.09 -0.78
C ILE A 256 -8.49 1.90 -1.23
N PHE A 257 -7.45 1.56 -0.47
CA PHE A 257 -6.61 0.41 -0.82
C PHE A 257 -7.39 -0.91 -0.87
N GLU A 258 -8.38 -1.10 0.03
CA GLU A 258 -9.26 -2.28 -0.01
C GLU A 258 -10.09 -2.35 -1.30
N GLU A 259 -10.57 -1.22 -1.80
CA GLU A 259 -11.31 -1.16 -3.07
C GLU A 259 -10.44 -1.60 -4.28
N TYR A 260 -9.12 -1.42 -4.18
CA TYR A 260 -8.15 -1.90 -5.17
C TYR A 260 -7.62 -3.31 -4.88
N GLY A 261 -8.16 -4.00 -3.86
CA GLY A 261 -7.89 -5.40 -3.56
C GLY A 261 -6.70 -5.65 -2.63
N PHE A 262 -6.11 -4.61 -2.05
CA PHE A 262 -5.17 -4.77 -0.94
C PHE A 262 -5.93 -5.09 0.36
N ALA A 263 -5.23 -5.68 1.33
CA ALA A 263 -5.75 -5.81 2.68
C ALA A 263 -4.92 -4.90 3.61
N PRO A 264 -5.55 -4.05 4.45
CA PRO A 264 -4.83 -3.35 5.50
C PRO A 264 -4.14 -4.34 6.42
N TYR A 265 -2.86 -4.14 6.70
CA TYR A 265 -2.12 -4.98 7.61
C TYR A 265 -2.32 -4.53 9.05
N ILE A 266 -3.06 -5.33 9.81
CA ILE A 266 -3.26 -5.12 11.25
C ILE A 266 -2.26 -6.01 11.95
N ARG A 267 -1.18 -5.42 12.49
CA ARG A 267 -0.28 -6.15 13.38
C ARG A 267 -1.10 -6.66 14.57
N GLU A 268 -1.29 -7.96 14.68
CA GLU A 268 -1.84 -8.54 15.91
C GLU A 268 -0.93 -8.14 17.07
N THR A 269 -1.31 -7.10 17.81
CA THR A 269 -0.71 -6.83 19.10
C THR A 269 -0.96 -8.06 19.95
N ALA A 270 0.10 -8.65 20.47
CA ALA A 270 0.02 -9.76 21.42
C ALA A 270 -0.62 -9.26 22.73
N GLU A 271 -1.92 -9.00 22.69
CA GLU A 271 -2.80 -8.83 23.84
C GLU A 271 -3.54 -10.14 24.09
N ASN A 272 -2.80 -11.13 24.57
CA ASN A 272 -3.32 -12.10 25.53
C ASN A 272 -2.13 -12.58 26.35
N GLY A 273 -1.90 -11.82 27.45
CA GLY A 273 -0.97 -12.21 28.49
C GLY A 273 -1.35 -13.56 29.08
N GLU A 274 -0.63 -14.61 28.71
CA GLU A 274 -0.36 -15.72 29.58
C GLU A 274 1.15 -15.80 29.77
N THR A 275 1.62 -15.17 30.82
CA THR A 275 2.90 -15.50 31.42
C THR A 275 2.88 -16.97 31.80
N PRO A 276 3.82 -17.80 31.31
CA PRO A 276 4.01 -19.12 31.91
C PRO A 276 4.57 -18.90 33.31
N GLU A 277 3.78 -19.20 34.33
CA GLU A 277 4.27 -19.32 35.70
C GLU A 277 5.42 -20.34 35.71
N ALA A 278 6.55 -19.88 36.16
CA ALA A 278 7.71 -20.68 36.48
C ALA A 278 7.32 -21.70 37.57
N GLU A 279 7.14 -22.96 37.19
CA GLU A 279 7.11 -24.05 38.14
C GLU A 279 8.55 -24.37 38.56
N ALA A 280 8.98 -23.68 39.61
CA ALA A 280 10.22 -23.96 40.28
C ALA A 280 9.98 -25.04 41.37
N ALA A 281 10.75 -26.10 41.29
CA ALA A 281 11.24 -26.97 42.33
C ALA A 281 10.22 -27.80 43.16
N LYS A 282 10.21 -29.06 42.91
CA LYS A 282 10.54 -30.02 43.98
C LYS A 282 11.11 -31.32 43.39
#